data_a8c3832967f4b2a1db2152cf847947ba
#
_entry.id   a8c3832967f4b2a1db2152cf847947ba
#
_cell.length_a   1.000
_cell.length_b   1.000
_cell.length_c   1.000
_cell.angle_alpha   90.00
_cell.angle_beta   90.00
_cell.angle_gamma   90.00
#
_symmetry.space_group_name_H-M   'P 1'
#
loop_
_entity.id
_entity.type
_entity.pdbx_description
1 polymer ?
#
loop_
_entity_poly.entity_id
_entity_poly.type
_entity_poly.pdbx_seq_one_letter_code
_entity_poly.pdbx_strand_id
1 'polypeptide(L)'
;MEIIVTDERDERFRKFCASFDCLIEDPQVVLLLNNFDKIVGCTSFKVYDADSAEITTLFINSYDNRDKVAYKLVRQLEKIAIDYEFKSIRVSFDSREDILVEIFEKLDYHFIDDNWMIKEFKSLI
;
A
#
# COMPACT_ATOMS: atom_id res chain seq x y z
N MET A 1 -7.78 -10.56 12.44
CA MET A 1 -7.20 -9.27 11.99
C MET A 1 -8.24 -8.51 11.18
N GLU A 2 -8.37 -7.24 11.45
CA GLU A 2 -9.38 -6.37 10.85
C GLU A 2 -8.72 -5.23 10.08
N ILE A 3 -9.20 -4.96 8.85
CA ILE A 3 -8.75 -3.82 8.07
C ILE A 3 -9.67 -2.64 8.33
N ILE A 4 -9.10 -1.50 8.69
CA ILE A 4 -9.82 -0.26 8.92
C ILE A 4 -9.50 0.67 7.76
N VAL A 5 -10.54 1.12 7.04
CA VAL A 5 -10.41 2.12 5.97
C VAL A 5 -10.59 3.50 6.58
N THR A 6 -9.62 4.37 6.40
CA THR A 6 -9.62 5.69 7.01
C THR A 6 -8.89 6.71 6.11
N ASP A 7 -8.46 7.82 6.68
CA ASP A 7 -7.75 8.88 5.95
C ASP A 7 -6.55 9.40 6.76
N GLU A 8 -5.85 10.38 6.19
CA GLU A 8 -4.63 10.95 6.77
C GLU A 8 -4.83 11.63 8.13
N ARG A 9 -6.07 11.96 8.50
CA ARG A 9 -6.38 12.62 9.77
C ARG A 9 -6.45 11.63 10.92
N ASP A 10 -6.48 10.33 10.64
CA ASP A 10 -6.56 9.31 11.67
C ASP A 10 -5.30 9.32 12.54
N GLU A 11 -5.48 9.53 13.83
CA GLU A 11 -4.38 9.62 14.79
C GLU A 11 -3.57 8.32 14.86
N ARG A 12 -4.22 7.18 14.71
CA ARG A 12 -3.56 5.87 14.72
C ARG A 12 -2.59 5.75 13.55
N PHE A 13 -2.99 6.23 12.37
CA PHE A 13 -2.13 6.27 11.19
C PHE A 13 -0.91 7.17 11.43
N ARG A 14 -1.13 8.37 11.96
CA ARG A 14 -0.06 9.33 12.21
C ARG A 14 0.96 8.79 13.23
N LYS A 15 0.48 8.19 14.32
CA LYS A 15 1.33 7.58 15.33
C LYS A 15 2.12 6.40 14.78
N PHE A 16 1.48 5.57 13.97
CA PHE A 16 2.13 4.42 13.38
C PHE A 16 3.23 4.84 12.40
N CYS A 17 2.97 5.81 11.52
CA CYS A 17 3.97 6.34 10.59
C CYS A 17 5.13 7.01 11.32
N ALA A 18 4.86 7.73 12.40
CA ALA A 18 5.90 8.37 13.19
C ALA A 18 6.91 7.36 13.76
N SER A 19 6.47 6.15 14.10
CA SER A 19 7.35 5.09 14.58
C SER A 19 8.35 4.59 13.53
N PHE A 20 8.11 4.87 12.25
CA PHE A 20 9.00 4.53 11.14
C PHE A 20 9.81 5.72 10.64
N ASP A 21 9.75 6.85 11.35
CA ASP A 21 10.48 8.09 11.03
C ASP A 21 10.26 8.54 9.58
N CYS A 22 9.01 8.54 9.14
CA CYS A 22 8.63 8.77 7.77
C CYS A 22 7.76 10.01 7.61
N LEU A 23 7.98 10.75 6.51
CA LEU A 23 7.10 11.85 6.13
C LEU A 23 5.80 11.29 5.55
N ILE A 24 4.68 11.84 6.01
CA ILE A 24 3.36 11.49 5.49
C ILE A 24 3.06 12.42 4.32
N GLU A 25 3.03 11.86 3.11
CA GLU A 25 2.55 12.59 1.92
C GLU A 25 1.02 12.49 1.91
N ASP A 26 0.35 13.46 1.28
CA ASP A 26 -1.12 13.55 1.26
C ASP A 26 -1.82 12.32 0.65
N PRO A 27 -2.13 11.26 1.42
CA PRO A 27 -2.80 10.09 0.88
C PRO A 27 -4.29 10.35 0.69
N GLN A 28 -4.86 9.75 -0.35
CA GLN A 28 -6.31 9.78 -0.59
C GLN A 28 -7.04 8.76 0.28
N VAL A 29 -6.44 7.59 0.46
CA VAL A 29 -7.01 6.49 1.21
C VAL A 29 -5.93 5.88 2.08
N VAL A 30 -6.28 5.58 3.31
CA VAL A 30 -5.40 4.90 4.28
C VAL A 30 -6.08 3.63 4.76
N LEU A 31 -5.33 2.54 4.77
CA LEU A 31 -5.77 1.27 5.37
C LEU A 31 -4.88 0.96 6.57
N LEU A 32 -5.53 0.60 7.67
CA LEU A 32 -4.86 0.12 8.88
C LEU A 32 -5.25 -1.33 9.11
N LEU A 33 -4.27 -2.17 9.43
CA LEU A 33 -4.53 -3.53 9.85
C LEU A 33 -4.44 -3.62 11.36
N ASN A 34 -5.58 -3.91 11.99
CA ASN A 34 -5.71 -4.01 13.43
C ASN A 34 -5.71 -5.48 13.85
N ASN A 35 -4.91 -5.79 14.89
CA ASN A 35 -4.87 -7.12 15.50
C ASN A 35 -4.91 -6.98 17.01
N PHE A 36 -6.03 -7.38 17.63
CA PHE A 36 -6.24 -7.26 19.08
C PHE A 36 -5.99 -5.84 19.58
N ASP A 37 -6.67 -4.86 18.99
CA ASP A 37 -6.58 -3.42 19.32
C ASP A 37 -5.20 -2.80 19.12
N LYS A 38 -4.34 -3.47 18.34
CA LYS A 38 -3.00 -2.96 18.01
C LYS A 38 -2.86 -2.87 16.49
N ILE A 39 -2.38 -1.72 16.01
CA ILE A 39 -2.07 -1.54 14.60
C ILE A 39 -0.76 -2.25 14.28
N VAL A 40 -0.80 -3.19 13.35
CA VAL A 40 0.36 -3.99 12.95
C VAL A 40 0.85 -3.67 11.55
N GLY A 41 0.09 -2.92 10.80
CA GLY A 41 0.49 -2.49 9.46
C GLY A 41 -0.39 -1.39 8.93
N CYS A 42 0.11 -0.64 7.96
CA CYS A 42 -0.68 0.35 7.23
C CYS A 42 -0.21 0.44 5.80
N THR A 43 -1.13 0.86 4.93
CA THR A 43 -0.81 1.21 3.55
C THR A 43 -1.69 2.37 3.13
N SER A 44 -1.29 3.07 2.09
CA SER A 44 -2.04 4.20 1.58
C SER A 44 -1.75 4.41 0.11
N PHE A 45 -2.67 5.08 -0.59
CA PHE A 45 -2.40 5.54 -1.93
C PHE A 45 -2.86 6.98 -2.12
N LYS A 46 -2.27 7.63 -3.11
CA LYS A 46 -2.71 8.92 -3.64
C LYS A 46 -2.97 8.78 -5.14
N VAL A 47 -3.61 9.78 -5.73
CA VAL A 47 -3.78 9.85 -7.17
C VAL A 47 -2.42 10.17 -7.80
N TYR A 48 -1.97 9.35 -8.75
CA TYR A 48 -0.78 9.64 -9.56
C TYR A 48 -1.16 10.43 -10.81
N ASP A 49 -2.14 9.92 -11.55
CA ASP A 49 -2.74 10.60 -12.71
C ASP A 49 -4.18 10.12 -12.87
N ALA A 50 -4.83 10.46 -13.99
CA ALA A 50 -6.22 10.11 -14.24
C ALA A 50 -6.49 8.61 -14.23
N ASP A 51 -5.50 7.79 -14.55
CA ASP A 51 -5.65 6.34 -14.72
C ASP A 51 -4.95 5.53 -13.63
N SER A 52 -4.08 6.14 -12.83
CA SER A 52 -3.21 5.41 -11.90
C SER A 52 -3.27 5.95 -10.49
N ALA A 53 -3.32 5.03 -9.52
CA ALA A 53 -3.07 5.32 -8.12
C ALA A 53 -1.60 5.01 -7.79
N GLU A 54 -1.04 5.70 -6.81
CA GLU A 54 0.32 5.47 -6.33
C GLU A 54 0.29 5.03 -4.87
N ILE A 55 0.87 3.89 -4.56
CA ILE A 55 1.04 3.46 -3.18
C ILE A 55 2.12 4.34 -2.54
N THR A 56 1.74 5.06 -1.49
CA THR A 56 2.61 6.02 -0.83
C THR A 56 3.25 5.48 0.44
N THR A 57 2.61 4.53 1.09
CA THR A 57 3.15 3.88 2.29
C THR A 57 2.83 2.40 2.30
N LEU A 58 3.75 1.61 2.85
CA LEU A 58 3.49 0.24 3.26
C LEU A 58 4.43 -0.06 4.43
N PHE A 59 3.92 0.04 5.64
CA PHE A 59 4.66 -0.20 6.87
C PHE A 59 4.08 -1.36 7.63
N ILE A 60 4.93 -2.27 8.08
CA ILE A 60 4.51 -3.49 8.77
C ILE A 60 5.38 -3.67 10.01
N ASN A 61 4.73 -3.86 11.15
CA ASN A 61 5.38 -3.98 12.45
C ASN A 61 5.47 -5.43 12.93
N SER A 62 5.55 -6.39 12.00
CA SER A 62 5.64 -7.81 12.36
C SER A 62 6.60 -8.52 11.42
N TYR A 63 7.69 -9.08 11.97
CA TYR A 63 8.63 -9.85 11.16
C TYR A 63 8.07 -11.20 10.73
N ASP A 64 7.36 -11.88 11.62
CA ASP A 64 6.91 -13.25 11.38
C ASP A 64 5.77 -13.37 10.37
N ASN A 65 4.96 -12.29 10.24
CA ASN A 65 3.79 -12.28 9.37
C ASN A 65 3.83 -11.19 8.31
N ARG A 66 5.03 -10.64 8.01
CA ARG A 66 5.16 -9.50 7.12
C ARG A 66 4.55 -9.73 5.75
N ASP A 67 4.84 -10.84 5.11
CA ASP A 67 4.33 -11.15 3.78
C ASP A 67 2.80 -11.25 3.78
N LYS A 68 2.24 -11.91 4.79
CA LYS A 68 0.80 -12.08 4.95
C LYS A 68 0.10 -10.74 5.20
N VAL A 69 0.67 -9.90 6.06
CA VAL A 69 0.11 -8.58 6.37
C VAL A 69 0.18 -7.68 5.14
N ALA A 70 1.32 -7.64 4.46
CA ALA A 70 1.49 -6.88 3.22
C ALA A 70 0.49 -7.33 2.16
N TYR A 71 0.36 -8.63 1.95
CA TYR A 71 -0.57 -9.21 0.99
C TYR A 71 -2.01 -8.74 1.27
N LYS A 72 -2.44 -8.84 2.52
CA LYS A 72 -3.79 -8.43 2.93
C LYS A 72 -4.05 -6.95 2.66
N LEU A 73 -3.10 -6.10 3.05
CA LEU A 73 -3.22 -4.65 2.90
C LEU A 73 -3.23 -4.24 1.42
N VAL A 74 -2.27 -4.73 0.65
CA VAL A 74 -2.17 -4.35 -0.76
C VAL A 74 -3.37 -4.85 -1.57
N ARG A 75 -3.83 -6.08 -1.32
CA ARG A 75 -5.02 -6.61 -2.00
C ARG A 75 -6.26 -5.78 -1.72
N GLN A 76 -6.46 -5.36 -0.48
CA GLN A 76 -7.60 -4.50 -0.15
C GLN A 76 -7.48 -3.12 -0.78
N LEU A 77 -6.26 -2.58 -0.80
CA LEU A 77 -6.00 -1.30 -1.44
C LEU A 77 -6.29 -1.35 -2.94
N GLU A 78 -5.91 -2.44 -3.61
CA GLU A 78 -6.22 -2.67 -5.01
C GLU A 78 -7.72 -2.67 -5.28
N LYS A 79 -8.50 -3.34 -4.42
CA LYS A 79 -9.97 -3.34 -4.56
C LYS A 79 -10.56 -1.95 -4.50
N ILE A 80 -10.05 -1.12 -3.59
CA ILE A 80 -10.52 0.27 -3.46
C ILE A 80 -10.12 1.07 -4.70
N ALA A 81 -8.90 0.88 -5.20
CA ALA A 81 -8.44 1.55 -6.42
C ALA A 81 -9.31 1.17 -7.62
N ILE A 82 -9.68 -0.09 -7.75
CA ILE A 82 -10.59 -0.57 -8.80
C ILE A 82 -11.97 0.08 -8.66
N ASP A 83 -12.49 0.17 -7.44
CA ASP A 83 -13.78 0.81 -7.17
C ASP A 83 -13.78 2.30 -7.52
N TYR A 84 -12.62 2.96 -7.42
CA TYR A 84 -12.44 4.35 -7.85
C TYR A 84 -12.16 4.47 -9.35
N GLU A 85 -12.26 3.37 -10.10
CA GLU A 85 -12.09 3.33 -11.56
C GLU A 85 -10.67 3.59 -12.04
N PHE A 86 -9.66 3.44 -11.18
CA PHE A 86 -8.27 3.45 -11.64
C PHE A 86 -7.98 2.22 -12.50
N LYS A 87 -7.20 2.40 -13.55
CA LYS A 87 -6.81 1.32 -14.46
C LYS A 87 -5.56 0.59 -14.01
N SER A 88 -4.75 1.24 -13.17
CA SER A 88 -3.51 0.67 -12.67
C SER A 88 -3.16 1.24 -11.30
N ILE A 89 -2.24 0.56 -10.64
CA ILE A 89 -1.65 1.02 -9.39
C ILE A 89 -0.14 0.83 -9.49
N ARG A 90 0.61 1.80 -8.98
CA ARG A 90 2.07 1.80 -9.04
C ARG A 90 2.70 2.08 -7.70
N VAL A 91 3.95 1.68 -7.58
CA VAL A 91 4.75 1.90 -6.37
C VAL A 91 6.19 2.15 -6.79
N SER A 92 6.86 3.08 -6.09
CA SER A 92 8.27 3.37 -6.35
C SER A 92 9.16 2.78 -5.25
N PHE A 93 10.39 2.46 -5.64
CA PHE A 93 11.44 1.96 -4.74
C PHE A 93 12.73 2.70 -5.01
N ASP A 94 13.53 2.92 -3.96
CA ASP A 94 14.85 3.52 -4.10
C ASP A 94 15.85 2.54 -4.73
N SER A 95 15.60 1.23 -4.60
CA SER A 95 16.46 0.17 -5.12
C SER A 95 15.65 -1.08 -5.44
N ARG A 96 16.04 -1.79 -6.50
CA ARG A 96 15.47 -3.11 -6.82
C ARG A 96 15.76 -4.17 -5.76
N GLU A 97 16.69 -3.87 -4.85
CA GLU A 97 17.04 -4.77 -3.74
C GLU A 97 16.17 -4.54 -2.50
N ASP A 98 15.20 -3.62 -2.57
CA ASP A 98 14.25 -3.42 -1.48
C ASP A 98 13.52 -4.73 -1.17
N ILE A 99 13.43 -5.04 0.11
CA ILE A 99 12.82 -6.30 0.57
C ILE A 99 11.35 -6.43 0.15
N LEU A 100 10.65 -5.32 -0.06
CA LEU A 100 9.24 -5.32 -0.48
C LEU A 100 9.07 -5.66 -1.96
N VAL A 101 10.11 -5.54 -2.77
CA VAL A 101 10.03 -5.84 -4.21
C VAL A 101 9.55 -7.27 -4.44
N GLU A 102 10.08 -8.23 -3.71
CA GLU A 102 9.67 -9.63 -3.84
C GLU A 102 8.18 -9.83 -3.53
N ILE A 103 7.67 -9.11 -2.53
CA ILE A 103 6.25 -9.17 -2.17
C ILE A 103 5.39 -8.65 -3.33
N PHE A 104 5.78 -7.51 -3.91
CA PHE A 104 5.04 -6.94 -5.04
C PHE A 104 5.14 -7.81 -6.29
N GLU A 105 6.27 -8.45 -6.55
CA GLU A 105 6.39 -9.41 -7.65
C GLU A 105 5.40 -10.57 -7.50
N LYS A 106 5.24 -11.09 -6.28
CA LYS A 106 4.27 -12.14 -5.99
C LYS A 106 2.82 -11.67 -6.15
N LEU A 107 2.58 -10.38 -6.09
CA LEU A 107 1.27 -9.75 -6.28
C LEU A 107 1.04 -9.33 -7.74
N ASP A 108 1.90 -9.76 -8.65
CA ASP A 108 1.83 -9.50 -10.10
C ASP A 108 2.21 -8.08 -10.50
N TYR A 109 2.96 -7.37 -9.68
CA TYR A 109 3.58 -6.11 -10.08
C TYR A 109 4.85 -6.40 -10.87
N HIS A 110 5.16 -5.55 -11.83
CA HIS A 110 6.39 -5.66 -12.62
C HIS A 110 7.04 -4.29 -12.80
N PHE A 111 8.37 -4.29 -12.96
CA PHE A 111 9.11 -3.06 -13.19
C PHE A 111 8.84 -2.50 -14.58
N ILE A 112 8.57 -1.20 -14.64
CA ILE A 112 8.49 -0.44 -15.90
C ILE A 112 9.75 0.40 -16.12
N ASP A 113 10.54 0.61 -15.06
CA ASP A 113 11.88 1.23 -15.11
C ASP A 113 12.65 0.80 -13.85
N ASP A 114 13.76 1.47 -13.56
CA ASP A 114 14.62 1.07 -12.43
C ASP A 114 14.00 1.29 -11.05
N ASN A 115 12.99 2.16 -10.95
CA ASN A 115 12.45 2.60 -9.66
C ASN A 115 10.96 2.32 -9.48
N TRP A 116 10.24 2.03 -10.56
CA TRP A 116 8.80 1.91 -10.52
C TRP A 116 8.31 0.52 -10.88
N MET A 117 7.42 -0.02 -10.06
CA MET A 117 6.62 -1.19 -10.39
C MET A 117 5.18 -0.78 -10.64
N ILE A 118 4.49 -1.48 -11.52
CA ILE A 118 3.09 -1.24 -11.86
C ILE A 118 2.32 -2.55 -11.95
N LYS A 119 1.05 -2.48 -11.59
CA LYS A 119 0.07 -3.54 -11.86
C LYS A 119 -1.11 -2.94 -12.59
N GLU A 120 -1.40 -3.45 -13.77
CA GLU A 120 -2.57 -3.05 -14.53
C GLU A 120 -3.75 -3.92 -14.15
N PHE A 121 -4.90 -3.29 -13.91
CA PHE A 121 -6.12 -4.01 -13.59
C PHE A 121 -6.78 -4.48 -14.87
N LYS A 122 -7.19 -5.74 -14.88
CA LYS A 122 -7.90 -6.29 -16.04
C LYS A 122 -9.29 -5.69 -16.10
N SER A 123 -9.64 -5.18 -17.27
CA SER A 123 -11.01 -4.73 -17.52
C SER A 123 -11.95 -5.94 -17.50
N LEU A 124 -12.98 -5.88 -16.66
CA LEU A 124 -14.04 -6.87 -16.63
C LEU A 124 -15.12 -6.45 -17.63
N ILE A 125 -14.89 -6.78 -18.86
CA ILE A 125 -15.93 -6.63 -19.89
C ILE A 125 -16.50 -7.99 -20.21
#